data_104bb899335c8c04a35fe7e6f3480edc
#
_entry.id   104bb899335c8c04a35fe7e6f3480edc
#
_cell.length_a   1.000
_cell.length_b   1.000
_cell.length_c   1.000
_cell.angle_alpha   90.00
_cell.angle_beta   90.00
_cell.angle_gamma   90.00
#
_symmetry.space_group_name_H-M   'P 1'
#
loop_
_entity.id
_entity.type
_entity.pdbx_description
1 polymer ?
#
loop_
_entity_poly.entity_id
_entity_poly.type
_entity_poly.pdbx_seq_one_letter_code
_entity_poly.pdbx_strand_id
1 'polypeptide(L)'
;MTYTTTKMILAQIKAEAAEEENKRKRQEAIMSAINVARVLADKGVLCSMRHSVDDFGEHLGLTLVGPNKLLISIDIRDARTLDVLMQLLKTFYPELRGVFDQAMRGEQ
;
A
#
# COMPACT_ATOMS: atom_id res chain seq x y z
N MET A 1 -23.27 -7.37 37.79
CA MET A 1 -23.88 -7.33 36.45
C MET A 1 -23.42 -6.11 35.66
N THR A 2 -23.57 -4.90 36.23
CA THR A 2 -23.08 -3.66 35.57
C THR A 2 -21.59 -3.68 35.26
N TYR A 3 -20.80 -4.29 36.11
CA TYR A 3 -19.33 -4.40 35.95
C TYR A 3 -18.95 -5.17 34.67
N THR A 4 -19.60 -6.31 34.44
CA THR A 4 -19.34 -7.12 33.24
C THR A 4 -19.70 -6.37 31.95
N THR A 5 -20.83 -5.66 31.95
CA THR A 5 -21.30 -4.88 30.82
C THR A 5 -20.31 -3.76 30.48
N THR A 6 -19.80 -3.05 31.49
CA THR A 6 -18.79 -1.98 31.30
C THR A 6 -17.51 -2.53 30.67
N LYS A 7 -17.06 -3.69 31.13
CA LYS A 7 -15.87 -4.34 30.58
C LYS A 7 -16.05 -4.74 29.12
N MET A 8 -17.23 -5.22 28.74
CA MET A 8 -17.55 -5.57 27.35
C MET A 8 -17.56 -4.34 26.46
N ILE A 9 -18.12 -3.22 26.93
CA ILE A 9 -18.14 -1.96 26.18
C ILE A 9 -16.73 -1.43 25.95
N LEU A 10 -15.86 -1.47 26.96
CA LEU A 10 -14.47 -1.04 26.84
C LEU A 10 -13.71 -1.91 25.83
N ALA A 11 -13.92 -3.22 25.85
CA ALA A 11 -13.29 -4.13 24.89
C ALA A 11 -13.74 -3.82 23.46
N GLN A 12 -15.02 -3.53 23.28
CA GLN A 12 -15.58 -3.16 21.97
C GLN A 12 -14.99 -1.84 21.46
N ILE A 13 -14.89 -0.83 22.32
CA ILE A 13 -14.28 0.47 21.97
C ILE A 13 -12.84 0.28 21.53
N LYS A 14 -12.07 -0.54 22.25
CA LYS A 14 -10.68 -0.82 21.88
C LYS A 14 -10.57 -1.53 20.54
N ALA A 15 -11.47 -2.49 20.27
CA ALA A 15 -11.50 -3.21 19.00
C ALA A 15 -11.83 -2.26 17.85
N GLU A 16 -12.81 -1.38 18.01
CA GLU A 16 -13.18 -0.39 17.01
C GLU A 16 -12.04 0.60 16.74
N ALA A 17 -11.35 1.06 17.78
CA ALA A 17 -10.20 1.94 17.64
C ALA A 17 -9.05 1.26 16.87
N ALA A 18 -8.81 -0.03 17.14
CA ALA A 18 -7.80 -0.80 16.42
C ALA A 18 -8.16 -0.97 14.94
N GLU A 19 -9.44 -1.21 14.62
CA GLU A 19 -9.91 -1.32 13.25
C GLU A 19 -9.74 0.00 12.49
N GLU A 20 -10.08 1.13 13.11
CA GLU A 20 -9.91 2.46 12.52
C GLU A 20 -8.44 2.76 12.25
N GLU A 21 -7.55 2.43 13.18
CA GLU A 21 -6.11 2.61 13.02
C GLU A 21 -5.58 1.74 11.88
N ASN A 22 -5.99 0.49 11.79
CA ASN A 22 -5.57 -0.42 10.72
C ASN A 22 -6.08 0.06 9.36
N LYS A 23 -7.31 0.56 9.31
CA LYS A 23 -7.89 1.10 8.08
C LYS A 23 -7.11 2.32 7.61
N ARG A 24 -6.77 3.22 8.53
CA ARG A 24 -5.98 4.42 8.22
C ARG A 24 -4.60 4.05 7.67
N LYS A 25 -3.92 3.09 8.31
CA LYS A 25 -2.60 2.62 7.85
C LYS A 25 -2.66 2.00 6.45
N ARG A 26 -3.71 1.23 6.17
CA ARG A 26 -3.90 0.66 4.84
C ARG A 26 -4.13 1.74 3.79
N GLN A 27 -4.95 2.75 4.10
CA GLN A 27 -5.19 3.87 3.20
C GLN A 27 -3.90 4.66 2.94
N GLU A 28 -3.08 4.88 3.95
CA GLU A 28 -1.79 5.54 3.79
C GLU A 28 -0.86 4.75 2.87
N ALA A 29 -0.82 3.43 3.04
CA ALA A 29 0.00 2.57 2.19
C ALA A 29 -0.45 2.64 0.73
N ILE A 30 -1.76 2.61 0.49
CA ILE A 30 -2.33 2.70 -0.86
C ILE A 30 -2.03 4.07 -1.49
N MET A 31 -2.16 5.16 -0.74
CA MET A 31 -1.82 6.50 -1.22
C MET A 31 -0.34 6.61 -1.59
N SER A 32 0.55 6.06 -0.76
CA SER A 32 1.98 6.01 -1.07
C SER A 32 2.25 5.20 -2.32
N ALA A 33 1.57 4.07 -2.49
CA ALA A 33 1.69 3.24 -3.70
C ALA A 33 1.22 3.98 -4.95
N ILE A 34 0.16 4.78 -4.86
CA ILE A 34 -0.32 5.61 -5.97
C ILE A 34 0.74 6.64 -6.36
N ASN A 35 1.37 7.28 -5.39
CA ASN A 35 2.45 8.24 -5.65
C ASN A 35 3.63 7.57 -6.38
N VAL A 36 4.02 6.38 -5.93
CA VAL A 36 5.07 5.60 -6.59
C VAL A 36 4.64 5.19 -8.01
N ALA A 37 3.38 4.79 -8.18
CA ALA A 37 2.85 4.38 -9.48
C ALA A 37 2.91 5.53 -10.50
N ARG A 38 2.70 6.77 -10.08
CA ARG A 38 2.83 7.94 -10.94
C ARG A 38 4.25 8.07 -11.49
N VAL A 39 5.25 7.87 -10.62
CA VAL A 39 6.66 7.88 -11.04
C VAL A 39 6.92 6.74 -12.03
N LEU A 40 6.40 5.55 -11.76
CA LEU A 40 6.56 4.39 -12.64
C LEU A 40 5.93 4.65 -14.01
N ALA A 41 4.78 5.30 -14.05
CA ALA A 41 4.14 5.68 -15.30
C ALA A 41 5.00 6.68 -16.09
N ASP A 42 5.57 7.68 -15.42
CA ASP A 42 6.46 8.67 -16.04
C ASP A 42 7.71 8.01 -16.63
N LYS A 43 8.21 6.95 -16.01
CA LYS A 43 9.38 6.23 -16.47
C LYS A 43 9.07 5.13 -17.48
N GLY A 44 7.81 4.93 -17.83
CA GLY A 44 7.39 3.90 -18.78
C GLY A 44 7.46 2.48 -18.22
N VAL A 45 7.47 2.33 -16.91
CA VAL A 45 7.61 1.03 -16.23
C VAL A 45 6.24 0.46 -15.86
N LEU A 46 5.24 1.31 -15.67
CA LEU A 46 3.88 0.87 -15.29
C LEU A 46 3.09 0.44 -16.52
N CYS A 47 2.63 -0.82 -16.53
CA CYS A 47 1.74 -1.34 -17.57
C CYS A 47 0.28 -1.03 -17.27
N SER A 48 -0.14 -1.32 -16.03
CA SER A 48 -1.52 -1.08 -15.62
C SER A 48 -1.61 -0.87 -14.12
N MET A 49 -2.66 -0.15 -13.71
CA MET A 49 -2.98 0.10 -12.32
C MET A 49 -4.47 -0.04 -12.14
N ARG A 50 -4.88 -0.81 -11.13
CA ARG A 50 -6.28 -1.01 -10.84
C ARG A 50 -6.55 -0.82 -9.36
N HIS A 51 -7.36 0.18 -9.03
CA HIS A 51 -7.79 0.47 -7.67
C HIS A 51 -9.18 -0.14 -7.48
N SER A 52 -9.33 -1.03 -6.50
CA SER A 52 -10.57 -1.77 -6.27
C SER A 52 -10.86 -1.90 -4.78
N VAL A 53 -12.09 -2.27 -4.48
CA VAL A 53 -12.53 -2.57 -3.12
C VAL A 53 -13.17 -3.96 -3.15
N ASP A 54 -12.73 -4.87 -2.29
CA ASP A 54 -13.33 -6.18 -2.14
C ASP A 54 -13.79 -6.40 -0.69
N ASP A 55 -14.17 -7.64 -0.33
CA ASP A 55 -14.66 -7.96 1.01
C ASP A 55 -13.61 -7.74 2.10
N PHE A 56 -12.34 -7.71 1.72
CA PHE A 56 -11.21 -7.51 2.64
C PHE A 56 -10.74 -6.05 2.68
N GLY A 57 -11.37 -5.18 1.91
CA GLY A 57 -11.10 -3.75 1.89
C GLY A 57 -10.51 -3.26 0.57
N GLU A 58 -9.91 -2.10 0.63
CA GLU A 58 -9.32 -1.41 -0.50
C GLU A 58 -7.99 -2.03 -0.89
N HIS A 59 -7.71 -2.14 -2.19
CA HIS A 59 -6.43 -2.62 -2.69
C HIS A 59 -6.08 -2.00 -4.03
N LEU A 60 -4.79 -1.98 -4.33
CA LEU A 60 -4.24 -1.41 -5.55
C LEU A 60 -3.41 -2.46 -6.27
N GLY A 61 -3.90 -2.93 -7.41
CA GLY A 61 -3.16 -3.86 -8.26
C GLY A 61 -2.28 -3.11 -9.24
N LEU A 62 -1.00 -3.44 -9.31
CA LEU A 62 -0.04 -2.86 -10.23
C LEU A 62 0.57 -3.95 -11.10
N THR A 63 0.67 -3.70 -12.40
CA THR A 63 1.43 -4.54 -13.33
C THR A 63 2.58 -3.71 -13.88
N LEU A 64 3.80 -4.21 -13.69
CA LEU A 64 5.03 -3.51 -14.01
C LEU A 64 5.81 -4.28 -15.07
N VAL A 65 6.61 -3.55 -15.85
CA VAL A 65 7.57 -4.14 -16.76
C VAL A 65 8.93 -4.18 -16.05
N GLY A 66 9.36 -5.40 -15.72
CA GLY A 66 10.67 -5.63 -15.13
C GLY A 66 11.77 -5.80 -16.19
N PRO A 67 12.99 -6.17 -15.76
CA PRO A 67 14.08 -6.45 -16.68
C PRO A 67 13.71 -7.53 -17.70
N ASN A 68 14.24 -7.42 -18.92
CA ASN A 68 13.96 -8.34 -20.01
C ASN A 68 12.48 -8.43 -20.39
N LYS A 69 11.74 -7.35 -20.19
CA LYS A 69 10.30 -7.26 -20.49
C LYS A 69 9.44 -8.24 -19.68
N LEU A 70 9.95 -8.69 -18.53
CA LEU A 70 9.20 -9.54 -17.62
C LEU A 70 8.05 -8.73 -16.98
N LEU A 71 6.82 -9.24 -17.04
CA LEU A 71 5.68 -8.61 -16.39
C LEU A 71 5.58 -9.08 -14.95
N ILE A 72 5.45 -8.13 -14.05
CA ILE A 72 5.33 -8.39 -12.62
C ILE A 72 4.05 -7.76 -12.12
N SER A 73 3.20 -8.59 -11.50
CA SER A 73 1.96 -8.10 -10.89
C SER A 73 2.07 -8.15 -9.37
N ILE A 74 1.67 -7.08 -8.72
CA ILE A 74 1.68 -6.99 -7.27
C ILE A 74 0.41 -6.29 -6.79
N ASP A 75 -0.14 -6.75 -5.68
CA ASP A 75 -1.35 -6.22 -5.09
C ASP A 75 -1.00 -5.55 -3.75
N ILE A 76 -1.24 -4.25 -3.66
CA ILE A 76 -0.92 -3.46 -2.48
C ILE A 76 -2.18 -3.34 -1.62
N ARG A 77 -2.11 -3.88 -0.41
CA ARG A 77 -3.23 -3.87 0.55
C ARG A 77 -2.87 -3.18 1.87
N ASP A 78 -1.56 -3.16 2.20
CA ASP A 78 -1.08 -2.66 3.48
C ASP A 78 0.38 -2.23 3.38
N ALA A 79 0.96 -1.81 4.50
CA ALA A 79 2.36 -1.39 4.56
C ALA A 79 3.32 -2.52 4.19
N ARG A 80 2.97 -3.76 4.50
CA ARG A 80 3.81 -4.93 4.21
C ARG A 80 3.92 -5.19 2.72
N THR A 81 2.81 -5.16 2.00
CA THR A 81 2.81 -5.34 0.54
C THR A 81 3.47 -4.16 -0.15
N LEU A 82 3.32 -2.95 0.40
CA LEU A 82 4.03 -1.77 -0.09
C LEU A 82 5.55 -1.94 0.05
N ASP A 83 6.03 -2.46 1.18
CA ASP A 83 7.46 -2.74 1.38
C ASP A 83 7.99 -3.73 0.34
N VAL A 84 7.22 -4.76 0.02
CA VAL A 84 7.60 -5.73 -1.02
C VAL A 84 7.75 -5.02 -2.37
N LEU A 85 6.81 -4.16 -2.72
CA LEU A 85 6.90 -3.36 -3.95
C LEU A 85 8.18 -2.51 -3.96
N MET A 86 8.46 -1.81 -2.87
CA MET A 86 9.64 -0.93 -2.79
C MET A 86 10.94 -1.72 -2.91
N GLN A 87 11.02 -2.90 -2.31
CA GLN A 87 12.20 -3.77 -2.44
C GLN A 87 12.40 -4.26 -3.87
N LEU A 88 11.32 -4.65 -4.53
CA LEU A 88 11.37 -5.06 -5.93
C LEU A 88 11.87 -3.92 -6.82
N LEU A 89 11.34 -2.72 -6.64
CA LEU A 89 11.72 -1.55 -7.42
C LEU A 89 13.18 -1.17 -7.21
N LYS A 90 13.65 -1.21 -5.98
CA LYS A 90 15.05 -0.90 -5.65
C LYS A 90 16.01 -1.95 -6.19
N THR A 91 15.56 -3.19 -6.33
CA THR A 91 16.33 -4.28 -6.90
C THR A 91 16.43 -4.16 -8.43
N PHE A 92 15.31 -3.89 -9.10
CA PHE A 92 15.24 -3.83 -10.54
C PHE A 92 15.71 -2.49 -11.13
N TYR A 93 15.52 -1.40 -10.39
CA TYR A 93 15.84 -0.04 -10.82
C TYR A 93 16.60 0.71 -9.73
N PRO A 94 17.83 0.25 -9.39
CA PRO A 94 18.60 0.85 -8.28
C PRO A 94 18.93 2.33 -8.54
N GLU A 95 19.02 2.75 -9.79
CA GLU A 95 19.28 4.14 -10.16
C GLU A 95 18.12 5.08 -9.81
N LEU A 96 16.92 4.55 -9.61
CA LEU A 96 15.74 5.35 -9.29
C LEU A 96 15.39 5.33 -7.80
N ARG A 97 16.26 4.76 -6.96
CA ARG A 97 16.00 4.61 -5.52
C ARG A 97 15.60 5.93 -4.85
N GLY A 98 16.34 7.00 -5.12
CA GLY A 98 16.05 8.31 -4.55
C GLY A 98 14.69 8.86 -4.99
N VAL A 99 14.31 8.63 -6.24
CA VAL A 99 13.03 9.06 -6.79
C VAL A 99 11.88 8.32 -6.12
N PHE A 100 12.01 7.01 -5.91
CA PHE A 100 11.00 6.22 -5.22
C PHE A 100 10.86 6.63 -3.76
N ASP A 101 11.96 6.90 -3.07
CA ASP A 101 11.92 7.34 -1.67
C ASP A 101 11.22 8.69 -1.53
N GLN A 102 11.45 9.63 -2.47
CA GLN A 102 10.73 10.90 -2.50
C GLN A 102 9.23 10.71 -2.73
N ALA A 103 8.87 9.85 -3.67
CA ALA A 103 7.45 9.55 -3.95
C ALA A 103 6.76 8.96 -2.73
N MET A 104 7.45 8.08 -2.00
CA MET A 104 6.91 7.49 -0.76
C MET A 104 6.61 8.54 0.30
N ARG A 105 7.42 9.60 0.37
CA ARG A 105 7.19 10.71 1.32
C ARG A 105 6.17 11.72 0.82
N GLY A 106 5.62 11.53 -0.39
CA GLY A 106 4.69 12.49 -0.99
C GLY A 106 5.36 13.73 -1.56
N GLU A 107 6.68 13.76 -1.66
CA GLU A 107 7.45 14.85 -2.26
C GLU A 107 7.55 14.62 -3.78
N GLN A 108 7.24 15.65 -4.51
CA GLN A 108 7.32 15.61 -5.98
C GLN A 108 8.17 16.73 -6.52
#